data_1a3ed8c227b903004ae7fe2f276d82d0
#
_entry.id   1a3ed8c227b903004ae7fe2f276d82d0
#
_cell.length_a   1.000
_cell.length_b   1.000
_cell.length_c   1.000
_cell.angle_alpha   90.00
_cell.angle_beta   90.00
_cell.angle_gamma   90.00
#
_symmetry.space_group_name_H-M   'P 1'
#
loop_
_entity.id
_entity.type
_entity.pdbx_description
1 polymer ?
#
loop_
_entity_poly.entity_id
_entity_poly.type
_entity_poly.pdbx_seq_one_letter_code
_entity_poly.pdbx_strand_id
1 'polypeptide(L)' 'MPYRTNADLPASVSSHLPGHAQDIYRQAFNNAFAAHAGETRQEEAAHRIAWAAVKRAYIKTEDGWMARQLGRVP' A
#
# COMPACT_ATOMS: atom_id res chain seq x y z
N MET A 1 -2.41 -3.66 -13.10
CA MET A 1 -1.82 -2.47 -13.73
C MET A 1 -1.15 -1.59 -12.72
N PRO A 2 0.03 -1.10 -13.03
CA PRO A 2 0.66 -0.12 -12.15
C PRO A 2 -0.17 1.15 -12.09
N TYR A 3 -0.03 1.86 -11.00
CA TYR A 3 -0.76 3.11 -10.77
C TYR A 3 0.21 4.27 -10.87
N ARG A 4 -0.15 5.28 -11.64
CA ARG A 4 0.73 6.43 -11.82
C ARG A 4 0.63 7.43 -10.70
N THR A 5 -0.56 7.58 -10.15
CA THR A 5 -0.79 8.53 -9.07
C THR A 5 -1.71 7.89 -8.05
N ASN A 6 -1.81 8.53 -6.90
CA ASN A 6 -2.70 8.03 -5.87
C ASN A 6 -4.17 8.10 -6.30
N ALA A 7 -4.50 9.03 -7.18
CA ALA A 7 -5.87 9.12 -7.67
C ALA A 7 -6.28 7.89 -8.46
N ASP A 8 -5.31 7.15 -8.99
CA ASP A 8 -5.59 5.95 -9.76
C ASP A 8 -5.83 4.74 -8.90
N LEU A 9 -5.54 4.83 -7.61
CA LEU A 9 -5.72 3.69 -6.71
C LEU A 9 -7.19 3.33 -6.58
N PRO A 10 -7.52 2.05 -6.38
CA PRO A 10 -8.92 1.67 -6.17
C PRO A 10 -9.50 2.42 -4.98
N ALA A 11 -10.79 2.66 -5.05
CA ALA A 11 -11.48 3.38 -3.97
C ALA A 11 -11.35 2.65 -2.64
N SER A 12 -11.31 1.33 -2.67
CA SER A 12 -11.16 0.55 -1.45
C SER A 12 -9.82 0.80 -0.77
N VAL A 13 -8.86 1.35 -1.50
CA VAL A 13 -7.57 1.71 -0.96
C VAL A 13 -7.53 3.20 -0.65
N SER A 14 -7.81 4.02 -1.65
CA SER A 14 -7.62 5.46 -1.51
C SER A 14 -8.57 6.08 -0.51
N SER A 15 -9.77 5.52 -0.36
CA SER A 15 -10.74 6.11 0.56
C SER A 15 -10.43 5.78 2.02
N HIS A 16 -9.54 4.82 2.26
CA HIS A 16 -9.23 4.39 3.63
C HIS A 16 -7.86 4.85 4.11
N LEU A 17 -6.96 5.20 3.22
CA LEU A 17 -5.58 5.49 3.59
C LEU A 17 -5.28 6.98 3.48
N PRO A 18 -4.53 7.52 4.46
CA PRO A 18 -4.01 8.88 4.31
C PRO A 18 -3.03 8.96 3.14
N GLY A 19 -2.75 10.19 2.71
CA GLY A 19 -1.97 10.39 1.50
C GLY A 19 -0.62 9.68 1.51
N HIS A 20 0.11 9.77 2.61
CA HIS A 20 1.42 9.14 2.67
C HIS A 20 1.31 7.61 2.62
N ALA A 21 0.27 7.05 3.25
CA ALA A 21 0.03 5.62 3.17
C ALA A 21 -0.34 5.20 1.75
N GLN A 22 -1.05 6.05 1.03
CA GLN A 22 -1.35 5.78 -0.37
C GLN A 22 -0.08 5.75 -1.20
N ASP A 23 0.87 6.64 -0.92
CA ASP A 23 2.16 6.62 -1.61
C ASP A 23 2.88 5.29 -1.39
N ILE A 24 2.87 4.83 -0.15
CA ILE A 24 3.52 3.56 0.18
C ILE A 24 2.86 2.41 -0.58
N TYR A 25 1.53 2.39 -0.56
CA TYR A 25 0.79 1.35 -1.26
C TYR A 25 1.10 1.37 -2.74
N ARG A 26 1.04 2.55 -3.35
CA ARG A 26 1.24 2.67 -4.79
C ARG A 26 2.63 2.22 -5.20
N GLN A 27 3.65 2.67 -4.48
CA GLN A 27 5.01 2.30 -4.83
C GLN A 27 5.25 0.80 -4.63
N ALA A 28 4.77 0.26 -3.53
CA ALA A 28 4.95 -1.16 -3.27
C ALA A 28 4.19 -2.01 -4.28
N PHE A 29 2.98 -1.57 -4.64
CA PHE A 29 2.20 -2.27 -5.64
C PHE A 29 2.93 -2.28 -6.98
N ASN A 30 3.41 -1.12 -7.41
CA ASN A 30 4.05 -1.03 -8.71
C ASN A 30 5.32 -1.89 -8.77
N ASN A 31 6.11 -1.86 -7.71
CA ASN A 31 7.32 -2.68 -7.66
C ASN A 31 6.99 -4.17 -7.68
N ALA A 32 5.99 -4.57 -6.88
CA ALA A 32 5.62 -5.97 -6.82
C ALA A 32 4.99 -6.45 -8.12
N PHE A 33 4.19 -5.58 -8.74
CA PHE A 33 3.56 -5.93 -10.01
C PHE A 33 4.62 -6.24 -11.05
N ALA A 34 5.66 -5.40 -11.12
CA ALA A 34 6.74 -5.63 -12.06
C ALA A 34 7.54 -6.90 -11.71
N ALA A 35 7.76 -7.12 -10.43
CA ALA A 35 8.55 -8.28 -9.99
C ALA A 35 7.82 -9.59 -10.27
N HIS A 36 6.51 -9.58 -10.32
CA HIS A 36 5.71 -10.79 -10.58
C HIS A 36 5.17 -10.84 -12.00
N ALA A 37 5.80 -10.13 -12.92
CA ALA A 37 5.35 -10.07 -14.30
C ALA A 37 5.24 -11.49 -14.87
N GLY A 38 4.15 -11.74 -15.55
CA GLY A 38 3.92 -13.03 -16.17
C GLY A 38 3.28 -14.08 -15.29
N GLU A 39 3.12 -13.80 -14.00
CA GLU A 39 2.49 -14.76 -13.11
C GLU A 39 0.98 -14.65 -13.18
N THR A 40 0.31 -15.78 -13.02
CA THR A 40 -1.14 -15.84 -13.10
C THR A 40 -1.79 -14.91 -12.09
N ARG A 41 -1.23 -14.80 -10.90
CA ARG A 41 -1.80 -13.98 -9.85
C ARG A 41 -1.00 -12.72 -9.59
N GLN A 42 -0.47 -12.15 -10.65
CA GLN A 42 0.38 -10.99 -10.56
C GLN A 42 -0.28 -9.85 -9.79
N GLU A 43 -1.51 -9.52 -10.13
CA GLU A 43 -2.18 -8.41 -9.49
C GLU A 43 -2.53 -8.72 -8.04
N GLU A 44 -2.97 -9.93 -7.78
CA GLU A 44 -3.31 -10.33 -6.43
C GLU A 44 -2.08 -10.28 -5.53
N ALA A 45 -0.95 -10.77 -6.02
CA ALA A 45 0.29 -10.74 -5.27
C ALA A 45 0.72 -9.31 -4.99
N ALA A 46 0.57 -8.43 -5.98
CA ALA A 46 0.96 -7.04 -5.81
C ALA A 46 0.12 -6.35 -4.76
N HIS A 47 -1.19 -6.60 -4.72
CA HIS A 47 -2.04 -6.03 -3.70
C HIS A 47 -1.67 -6.52 -2.30
N ARG A 48 -1.39 -7.82 -2.18
CA ARG A 48 -1.01 -8.37 -0.88
C ARG A 48 0.28 -7.76 -0.37
N ILE A 49 1.25 -7.61 -1.26
CA ILE A 49 2.54 -7.05 -0.90
C ILE A 49 2.38 -5.57 -0.56
N ALA A 50 1.54 -4.85 -1.32
CA ALA A 50 1.30 -3.44 -1.05
C ALA A 50 0.67 -3.23 0.33
N TRP A 51 -0.32 -4.04 0.69
CA TRP A 51 -0.93 -3.93 2.02
C TRP A 51 0.07 -4.26 3.11
N ALA A 52 0.93 -5.24 2.88
CA ALA A 52 1.96 -5.57 3.86
C ALA A 52 2.90 -4.39 4.08
N ALA A 53 3.25 -3.68 3.01
CA ALA A 53 4.11 -2.52 3.12
C ALA A 53 3.45 -1.41 3.92
N VAL A 54 2.16 -1.17 3.69
CA VAL A 54 1.42 -0.17 4.46
C VAL A 54 1.41 -0.55 5.93
N LYS A 55 1.18 -1.82 6.24
CA LYS A 55 1.08 -2.26 7.63
C LYS A 55 2.38 -2.17 8.39
N ARG A 56 3.49 -2.08 7.70
CA ARG A 56 4.76 -1.85 8.38
C ARG A 56 4.89 -0.44 8.90
N ALA A 57 4.27 0.51 8.21
CA ALA A 57 4.40 1.92 8.55
C ALA A 57 3.16 2.48 9.24
N TYR A 58 2.04 1.80 9.14
CA TYR A 58 0.76 2.28 9.66
C TYR A 58 0.06 1.16 10.41
N ILE A 59 -0.79 1.54 11.35
CA ILE A 59 -1.66 0.57 12.01
C ILE A 59 -3.09 1.01 11.82
N LYS A 60 -3.97 0.04 11.77
CA LYS A 60 -5.38 0.32 11.63
C LYS A 60 -5.99 0.59 13.00
N THR A 61 -6.76 1.66 13.12
CA THR A 61 -7.44 2.03 14.34
C THR A 61 -8.92 2.15 14.05
N GLU A 62 -9.69 2.45 15.08
CA GLU A 62 -11.12 2.66 14.88
C GLU A 62 -11.41 3.82 13.97
N ASP A 63 -10.55 4.81 13.95
CA ASP A 63 -10.75 5.99 13.13
C ASP A 63 -10.08 5.89 11.77
N GLY A 64 -9.42 4.79 11.47
CA GLY A 64 -8.75 4.61 10.20
C GLY A 64 -7.32 4.17 10.40
N TRP A 65 -6.42 4.67 9.58
CA TRP A 65 -5.02 4.27 9.62
C TRP A 65 -4.18 5.40 10.20
N MET A 66 -3.29 5.05 11.12
CA MET A 66 -2.38 6.00 11.74
C MET A 66 -0.95 5.55 11.54
N ALA A 67 -0.06 6.53 11.37
CA ALA A 67 1.36 6.21 11.27
C ALA A 67 1.85 5.56 12.55
N ARG A 68 2.65 4.52 12.40
CA ARG A 68 3.28 3.90 13.56
C ARG A 68 4.37 4.81 14.06
N GLN A 69 4.61 4.77 15.34
CA GLN A 69 5.70 5.54 15.90
C GLN A 69 6.91 4.65 16.04
N LEU A 70 7.32 4.12 14.92
CA LEU A 70 8.43 3.20 14.90
C LEU A 70 9.72 3.94 15.17
N GLY A 71 10.59 3.30 15.87
CA GLY A 71 11.89 3.86 16.11
C GLY A 71 11.93 5.02 17.04
N ARG A 72 10.82 5.34 17.58
CA ARG A 72 10.78 6.40 18.53
C ARG A 72 11.26 5.92 19.76
N VAL A 73 12.39 5.74 19.83
CA VAL A 73 12.90 5.28 21.04
C VAL A 73 13.42 6.44 21.76
N PRO A 74 12.98 6.65 22.87
CA PRO A 74 13.47 7.77 23.67
C PRO A 74 14.93 7.66 23.91
#